data_73d075d9c360987622760cb9cb0ff21c
#
_entry.id   73d075d9c360987622760cb9cb0ff21c
#
_cell.length_a   1.000
_cell.length_b   1.000
_cell.length_c   1.000
_cell.angle_alpha   90.00
_cell.angle_beta   90.00
_cell.angle_gamma   90.00
#
_symmetry.space_group_name_H-M   'P 1'
#
loop_
_entity.id
_entity.type
_entity.pdbx_description
1 polymer ?
#
loop_
_entity_poly.entity_id
_entity_poly.type
_entity_poly.pdbx_seq_one_letter_code
_entity_poly.pdbx_strand_id
1 'polypeptide(L)'
;MKTLTMIATAVAALGTASPARADVARDTLDLNVTFVGDREVLMRDAHKEMHWPEPAVIARQKPNFAYTVLPKRIDVQPTWEREKAKRLKVEDPLQRLYKGFVEAGMGNYTSPSLLLNYADLRSREQAWGVEFAHTSTQGGFMYDDDALGQGVPQNFSTNALEGWYKRFFKKEYIKVSGTYDRNAISYYGRVAGLNEPDSSLFALGDSGRFSTFHARAEIGDMASANRSWSHRVVFDYGTLWNDRNTNEHNFDFEAQLKGHIEDNPVSLHAHANIDRLDRVEEGLIVPPLKQAIFDLHPAVYKDYKALKTKVGFGMWVDAQGNQPFLFVPELEASVSLLQDLFIPYVAVNGGVNQNRFETALQANPYLPSPEDSSSVWKNSYETLHAKGGMRGSITSSFTFDLSASHRRINQALTWAPMDVYGSGAGFQPIYQDLSITTLQANANLTLGTATTLQGQIKQHTYAVRDSALSEQTPWNLPGLEINVRARHSFKDKLIVQTGLRTVTGRRGLQAVPVAPSGEDFIIDGLGANIGYAYDLAEIVNWNIRLEYRYNARLGAWLSGENLLNRSNPLFFGYNSQGTRVAFGFNYAF
;
A
#
# COMPACT_ATOMS: atom_id res chain seq x y z
N MET A 1 7.75 -7.52 -8.36
CA MET A 1 6.61 -7.12 -7.53
C MET A 1 7.02 -6.40 -6.27
N LYS A 2 7.98 -6.89 -5.55
CA LYS A 2 8.55 -6.20 -4.38
C LYS A 2 9.29 -4.92 -4.75
N THR A 3 9.95 -4.87 -5.89
CA THR A 3 10.63 -3.66 -6.39
C THR A 3 9.68 -2.51 -6.72
N LEU A 4 8.47 -2.83 -7.11
CA LEU A 4 7.47 -1.81 -7.40
C LEU A 4 6.82 -1.26 -6.14
N THR A 5 6.64 -2.14 -5.17
CA THR A 5 6.22 -1.72 -3.84
C THR A 5 7.32 -0.94 -3.15
N MET A 6 8.59 -1.29 -3.40
CA MET A 6 9.72 -0.49 -2.90
C MET A 6 9.75 0.91 -3.49
N ILE A 7 9.45 1.03 -4.74
CA ILE A 7 9.48 2.32 -5.41
C ILE A 7 8.17 3.03 -5.24
N ALA A 8 7.06 2.30 -5.31
CA ALA A 8 5.79 2.83 -4.85
C ALA A 8 5.84 3.15 -3.36
N THR A 9 6.69 2.49 -2.56
CA THR A 9 6.88 2.82 -1.15
C THR A 9 7.94 3.88 -0.94
N ALA A 10 9.05 3.88 -1.66
CA ALA A 10 9.99 5.01 -1.63
C ALA A 10 9.37 6.28 -2.24
N VAL A 11 8.56 6.13 -3.27
CA VAL A 11 7.87 7.20 -3.97
C VAL A 11 6.46 7.46 -3.42
N ALA A 12 5.73 6.47 -2.90
CA ALA A 12 4.45 6.67 -2.23
C ALA A 12 4.62 7.07 -0.75
N ALA A 13 5.70 6.65 -0.12
CA ALA A 13 6.13 7.25 1.14
C ALA A 13 6.49 8.74 0.98
N LEU A 14 6.78 9.19 -0.22
CA LEU A 14 7.04 10.59 -0.54
C LEU A 14 5.79 11.43 -0.84
N GLY A 15 4.64 10.84 -0.93
CA GLY A 15 3.45 11.57 -1.40
C GLY A 15 2.17 11.37 -0.62
N THR A 16 2.08 10.43 0.27
CA THR A 16 0.84 10.22 1.01
C THR A 16 1.15 9.81 2.45
N ALA A 17 1.16 10.77 3.34
CA ALA A 17 0.89 10.51 4.75
C ALA A 17 -0.56 10.01 4.87
N SER A 18 -0.83 8.81 4.36
CA SER A 18 -2.08 8.12 4.62
C SER A 18 -1.74 6.91 5.47
N PRO A 19 -2.32 6.78 6.65
CA PRO A 19 -2.06 5.64 7.52
C PRO A 19 -2.81 4.38 7.03
N ALA A 20 -2.55 3.96 5.81
CA ALA A 20 -2.95 2.63 5.34
C ALA A 20 -1.86 1.63 5.68
N ARG A 21 -1.56 1.53 6.98
CA ARG A 21 -0.42 0.77 7.49
C ARG A 21 -0.61 -0.75 7.43
N ALA A 22 -1.85 -1.21 7.46
CA ALA A 22 -2.13 -2.64 7.47
C ALA A 22 -2.08 -3.30 6.07
N ASP A 23 -2.35 -2.55 5.00
CA ASP A 23 -2.45 -3.13 3.67
C ASP A 23 -1.11 -3.13 2.90
N VAL A 24 -0.17 -2.25 3.22
CA VAL A 24 1.09 -2.13 2.48
C VAL A 24 2.09 -3.21 2.87
N ALA A 25 2.18 -3.57 4.15
CA ALA A 25 3.07 -4.64 4.60
C ALA A 25 2.61 -6.03 4.13
N ARG A 26 1.30 -6.21 3.92
CA ARG A 26 0.74 -7.45 3.38
C ARG A 26 0.90 -7.56 1.87
N ASP A 27 0.98 -6.42 1.16
CA ASP A 27 1.13 -6.41 -0.30
C ASP A 27 2.58 -6.65 -0.75
N THR A 28 3.57 -6.51 0.14
CA THR A 28 4.99 -6.60 -0.24
C THR A 28 5.60 -7.99 -0.16
N LEU A 29 5.10 -8.83 0.74
CA LEU A 29 5.52 -10.24 0.87
C LEU A 29 4.54 -11.18 0.18
N ASP A 30 3.32 -10.74 0.02
CA ASP A 30 2.31 -11.50 -0.63
C ASP A 30 2.18 -11.02 -2.07
N LEU A 31 2.78 -11.78 -2.95
CA LEU A 31 2.34 -11.89 -4.32
C LEU A 31 0.88 -12.40 -4.37
N ASN A 32 0.40 -12.91 -3.27
CA ASN A 32 -0.96 -13.08 -2.96
C ASN A 32 -1.55 -11.71 -2.67
N VAL A 33 -2.02 -11.12 -3.67
CA VAL A 33 -3.31 -10.50 -3.52
C VAL A 33 -4.16 -11.64 -2.99
N THR A 34 -4.37 -11.63 -1.70
CA THR A 34 -5.42 -12.42 -1.13
C THR A 34 -6.63 -12.03 -1.91
N PHE A 35 -6.98 -12.83 -2.89
CA PHE A 35 -8.30 -12.80 -3.45
C PHE A 35 -9.19 -13.27 -2.31
N VAL A 36 -9.29 -12.47 -1.28
CA VAL A 36 -10.37 -12.59 -0.35
C VAL A 36 -11.56 -12.41 -1.26
N GLY A 37 -12.16 -13.52 -1.64
CA GLY A 37 -13.40 -13.49 -2.37
C GLY A 37 -14.25 -12.48 -1.68
N ASP A 38 -15.08 -11.78 -2.42
CA ASP A 38 -16.11 -10.86 -1.94
C ASP A 38 -16.93 -11.53 -0.84
N ARG A 39 -16.22 -11.93 0.17
CA ARG A 39 -16.76 -11.87 1.47
C ARG A 39 -16.70 -10.40 1.71
N GLU A 40 -17.83 -9.80 1.57
CA GLU A 40 -18.13 -8.76 2.50
C GLU A 40 -17.50 -9.27 3.79
N VAL A 41 -16.28 -8.85 4.06
CA VAL A 41 -15.76 -8.94 5.40
C VAL A 41 -16.64 -7.94 6.13
N LEU A 42 -17.88 -8.41 6.35
CA LEU A 42 -18.93 -7.72 7.07
C LEU A 42 -18.48 -7.44 8.50
N MET A 43 -17.24 -7.77 8.77
CA MET A 43 -16.61 -7.67 10.07
C MET A 43 -15.52 -6.60 10.17
N ARG A 44 -15.09 -5.98 9.10
CA ARG A 44 -14.40 -4.71 9.22
C ARG A 44 -15.44 -3.68 9.58
N ASP A 45 -15.26 -3.15 10.74
CA ASP A 45 -15.92 -2.00 11.34
C ASP A 45 -17.14 -1.57 10.51
N ALA A 46 -18.33 -2.13 10.82
CA ALA A 46 -19.58 -1.75 10.18
C ALA A 46 -19.97 -0.30 10.50
N HIS A 47 -19.04 0.44 11.03
CA HIS A 47 -19.11 1.86 10.95
C HIS A 47 -18.91 2.20 9.49
N LYS A 48 -19.96 2.74 8.95
CA LYS A 48 -19.90 3.61 7.82
C LYS A 48 -18.77 4.59 8.09
N GLU A 49 -17.50 4.17 7.83
CA GLU A 49 -16.50 5.17 7.55
C GLU A 49 -17.14 5.97 6.46
N MET A 50 -17.55 7.16 6.79
CA MET A 50 -17.83 8.11 5.76
C MET A 50 -16.47 8.45 5.10
N HIS A 51 -15.96 7.54 4.33
CA HIS A 51 -15.54 7.95 3.03
C HIS A 51 -16.78 8.65 2.51
N TRP A 52 -16.72 9.96 2.50
CA TRP A 52 -17.64 10.68 1.68
C TRP A 52 -17.45 10.13 0.25
N PRO A 53 -18.19 9.12 -0.19
CA PRO A 53 -18.56 9.17 -1.56
C PRO A 53 -19.35 10.45 -1.54
N GLU A 54 -18.84 11.46 -2.20
CA GLU A 54 -19.67 12.60 -2.55
C GLU A 54 -20.98 11.99 -2.97
N PRO A 55 -22.10 12.33 -2.30
CA PRO A 55 -23.37 11.78 -2.72
C PRO A 55 -23.43 12.11 -4.20
N ALA A 56 -23.51 11.09 -5.05
CA ALA A 56 -23.89 11.29 -6.42
C ALA A 56 -25.24 12.02 -6.31
N VAL A 57 -25.20 13.33 -6.41
CA VAL A 57 -26.39 14.13 -6.54
C VAL A 57 -26.87 13.78 -7.92
N ILE A 58 -27.63 12.67 -7.99
CA ILE A 58 -28.46 12.40 -9.13
C ILE A 58 -29.44 13.56 -9.11
N ALA A 59 -29.09 14.62 -9.79
CA ALA A 59 -29.99 15.69 -10.08
C ALA A 59 -31.09 15.07 -10.95
N ARG A 60 -32.13 14.57 -10.29
CA ARG A 60 -33.35 14.18 -11.01
C ARG A 60 -33.80 15.43 -11.71
N GLN A 61 -33.58 15.49 -13.02
CA GLN A 61 -34.21 16.50 -13.83
C GLN A 61 -35.70 16.40 -13.54
N LYS A 62 -36.25 17.45 -12.95
CA LYS A 62 -37.70 17.57 -12.86
C LYS A 62 -38.20 17.63 -14.30
N PRO A 63 -38.95 16.64 -14.78
CA PRO A 63 -39.50 16.71 -16.12
C PRO A 63 -40.38 17.96 -16.17
N ASN A 64 -40.13 18.80 -17.15
CA ASN A 64 -40.95 19.97 -17.41
C ASN A 64 -42.23 19.48 -18.11
N PHE A 65 -43.27 19.20 -17.33
CA PHE A 65 -44.54 18.82 -17.86
C PHE A 65 -45.30 20.09 -18.23
N ALA A 66 -45.48 20.33 -19.51
CA ALA A 66 -46.48 21.28 -20.01
C ALA A 66 -47.84 20.61 -19.93
N TYR A 67 -48.64 21.00 -18.96
CA TYR A 67 -50.01 20.48 -18.86
C TYR A 67 -50.92 21.32 -19.76
N THR A 68 -51.47 20.68 -20.80
CA THR A 68 -52.59 21.22 -21.54
C THR A 68 -53.85 20.80 -20.79
N VAL A 69 -54.48 21.72 -20.09
CA VAL A 69 -55.76 21.45 -19.41
C VAL A 69 -56.84 21.38 -20.46
N LEU A 70 -57.26 20.20 -20.81
CA LEU A 70 -58.51 20.01 -21.57
C LEU A 70 -59.69 20.18 -20.58
N PRO A 71 -60.62 21.12 -20.81
CA PRO A 71 -61.76 21.30 -19.92
C PRO A 71 -62.82 20.22 -20.24
N LYS A 72 -62.58 19.02 -19.67
CA LYS A 72 -63.58 17.97 -19.69
C LYS A 72 -64.22 17.90 -18.29
N ARG A 73 -65.44 18.39 -18.15
CA ARG A 73 -66.21 18.13 -16.93
C ARG A 73 -66.52 16.63 -16.87
N ILE A 74 -65.86 15.97 -15.93
CA ILE A 74 -66.23 14.60 -15.58
C ILE A 74 -66.85 14.69 -14.19
N ASP A 75 -68.12 14.40 -14.08
CA ASP A 75 -68.79 14.20 -12.80
C ASP A 75 -68.34 12.85 -12.25
N VAL A 76 -67.37 12.90 -11.39
CA VAL A 76 -66.92 11.72 -10.67
C VAL A 76 -67.61 11.73 -9.30
N GLN A 77 -68.49 10.80 -9.10
CA GLN A 77 -68.94 10.50 -7.72
C GLN A 77 -67.80 9.84 -6.98
N PRO A 78 -67.25 10.45 -5.92
CA PRO A 78 -66.16 9.84 -5.20
C PRO A 78 -66.71 8.72 -4.31
N THR A 79 -66.59 7.48 -4.76
CA THR A 79 -66.68 6.32 -3.88
C THR A 79 -65.35 6.23 -3.12
N TRP A 80 -65.33 6.84 -1.94
CA TRP A 80 -64.17 6.72 -1.06
C TRP A 80 -64.17 5.34 -0.41
N GLU A 81 -63.70 4.30 -1.08
CA GLU A 81 -63.17 3.15 -0.37
C GLU A 81 -61.84 3.55 0.24
N ARG A 82 -61.80 3.63 1.56
CA ARG A 82 -60.53 3.78 2.29
C ARG A 82 -59.68 2.56 2.00
N GLU A 83 -58.70 2.67 1.12
CA GLU A 83 -57.67 1.65 0.98
C GLU A 83 -57.00 1.46 2.32
N LYS A 84 -57.13 0.27 2.87
CA LYS A 84 -56.39 -0.13 4.05
C LYS A 84 -54.93 -0.21 3.63
N ALA A 85 -54.07 0.62 4.23
CA ALA A 85 -52.64 0.58 4.04
C ALA A 85 -52.14 -0.85 4.21
N LYS A 86 -51.79 -1.50 3.11
CA LYS A 86 -51.20 -2.82 3.12
C LYS A 86 -49.78 -2.63 3.60
N ARG A 87 -49.49 -3.04 4.84
CA ARG A 87 -48.13 -3.14 5.32
C ARG A 87 -47.39 -4.11 4.40
N LEU A 88 -46.53 -3.58 3.55
CA LEU A 88 -45.55 -4.39 2.85
C LEU A 88 -44.65 -4.96 3.96
N LYS A 89 -44.82 -6.22 4.28
CA LYS A 89 -43.77 -6.96 5.01
C LYS A 89 -42.65 -7.19 3.99
N VAL A 90 -41.76 -6.23 3.88
CA VAL A 90 -40.48 -6.47 3.29
C VAL A 90 -39.73 -7.25 4.39
N GLU A 91 -39.82 -8.55 4.35
CA GLU A 91 -38.88 -9.41 5.01
C GLU A 91 -37.58 -9.31 4.19
N ASP A 92 -36.86 -8.26 4.45
CA ASP A 92 -35.44 -8.26 4.11
C ASP A 92 -34.78 -9.12 5.19
N PRO A 93 -34.43 -10.38 4.92
CA PRO A 93 -33.78 -11.20 5.90
C PRO A 93 -32.42 -10.55 6.16
N LEU A 94 -32.31 -9.87 7.30
CA LEU A 94 -31.01 -9.38 7.77
C LEU A 94 -30.05 -10.55 7.67
N GLN A 95 -29.07 -10.43 6.80
CA GLN A 95 -28.05 -11.45 6.62
C GLN A 95 -27.42 -11.75 7.99
N ARG A 96 -27.30 -13.02 8.32
CA ARG A 96 -26.71 -13.43 9.57
C ARG A 96 -25.23 -13.07 9.54
N LEU A 97 -24.83 -12.11 10.34
CA LEU A 97 -23.42 -11.74 10.54
C LEU A 97 -22.74 -12.82 11.39
N TYR A 98 -21.70 -13.42 10.85
CA TYR A 98 -20.83 -14.33 11.57
C TYR A 98 -19.79 -13.52 12.33
N LYS A 99 -19.44 -13.95 13.55
CA LYS A 99 -18.45 -13.25 14.38
C LYS A 99 -17.02 -13.71 14.12
N GLY A 100 -16.87 -14.94 13.68
CA GLY A 100 -15.57 -15.55 13.45
C GLY A 100 -15.40 -16.06 12.03
N PHE A 101 -14.17 -16.04 11.58
CA PHE A 101 -13.72 -16.56 10.30
C PHE A 101 -12.38 -17.24 10.46
N VAL A 102 -12.25 -18.43 9.92
CA VAL A 102 -10.99 -19.16 9.84
C VAL A 102 -10.77 -19.61 8.40
N GLU A 103 -9.57 -19.38 7.90
CA GLU A 103 -9.08 -19.95 6.65
C GLU A 103 -7.76 -20.66 6.91
N ALA A 104 -7.64 -21.92 6.52
CA ALA A 104 -6.43 -22.71 6.64
C ALA A 104 -6.11 -23.39 5.33
N GLY A 105 -4.84 -23.41 4.97
CA GLY A 105 -4.37 -24.01 3.73
C GLY A 105 -2.96 -24.54 3.82
N MET A 106 -2.60 -25.32 2.80
CA MET A 106 -1.28 -25.90 2.62
C MET A 106 -0.91 -25.88 1.15
N GLY A 107 0.33 -25.53 0.84
CA GLY A 107 0.85 -25.52 -0.52
C GLY A 107 2.07 -26.41 -0.69
N ASN A 108 2.53 -26.51 -1.94
CA ASN A 108 3.87 -27.03 -2.22
C ASN A 108 4.92 -26.15 -1.51
N TYR A 109 6.18 -26.58 -1.47
CA TYR A 109 7.26 -25.95 -0.66
C TYR A 109 6.93 -25.91 0.83
N THR A 110 6.16 -26.86 1.35
CA THR A 110 5.73 -26.89 2.76
C THR A 110 5.22 -25.51 3.20
N SER A 111 4.20 -25.01 2.48
CA SER A 111 3.70 -23.63 2.65
C SER A 111 2.36 -23.61 3.39
N PRO A 112 2.34 -23.74 4.74
CA PRO A 112 1.12 -23.56 5.51
C PRO A 112 0.68 -22.10 5.50
N SER A 113 -0.65 -21.91 5.51
CA SER A 113 -1.28 -20.62 5.70
C SER A 113 -2.44 -20.73 6.68
N LEU A 114 -2.59 -19.75 7.56
CA LEU A 114 -3.66 -19.67 8.53
C LEU A 114 -4.10 -18.21 8.69
N LEU A 115 -5.40 -17.98 8.56
CA LEU A 115 -6.03 -16.70 8.88
C LEU A 115 -7.16 -16.95 9.88
N LEU A 116 -7.10 -16.31 11.01
CA LEU A 116 -8.14 -16.30 12.04
C LEU A 116 -8.62 -14.86 12.22
N ASN A 117 -9.90 -14.65 12.14
CA ASN A 117 -10.50 -13.36 12.43
C ASN A 117 -11.71 -13.56 13.34
N TYR A 118 -11.79 -12.77 14.39
CA TYR A 118 -12.95 -12.72 15.26
C TYR A 118 -13.27 -11.30 15.65
N ALA A 119 -14.54 -10.88 15.45
CA ALA A 119 -14.98 -9.54 15.82
C ALA A 119 -16.38 -9.55 16.41
N ASP A 120 -16.58 -8.81 17.49
CA ASP A 120 -17.89 -8.53 18.06
C ASP A 120 -18.30 -7.07 17.82
N LEU A 121 -19.18 -6.91 16.82
CA LEU A 121 -19.63 -5.60 16.32
C LEU A 121 -21.08 -5.29 16.71
N ARG A 122 -21.73 -6.12 17.52
CA ARG A 122 -23.19 -6.02 17.75
C ARG A 122 -23.59 -5.05 18.86
N SER A 123 -22.66 -4.67 19.71
CA SER A 123 -22.92 -3.71 20.77
C SER A 123 -22.98 -2.29 20.20
N ARG A 124 -23.91 -1.47 20.71
CA ARG A 124 -23.97 -0.05 20.40
C ARG A 124 -22.96 0.80 21.19
N GLU A 125 -22.38 0.21 22.22
CA GLU A 125 -21.46 0.91 23.13
C GLU A 125 -19.99 0.56 22.86
N GLN A 126 -19.74 -0.60 22.29
CA GLN A 126 -18.38 -1.07 22.04
C GLN A 126 -18.30 -2.06 20.89
N ALA A 127 -17.13 -2.11 20.28
CA ALA A 127 -16.78 -3.12 19.29
C ALA A 127 -15.33 -3.54 19.53
N TRP A 128 -15.01 -4.80 19.25
CA TRP A 128 -13.64 -5.29 19.35
C TRP A 128 -13.40 -6.44 18.39
N GLY A 129 -12.15 -6.65 18.04
CA GLY A 129 -11.77 -7.74 17.17
C GLY A 129 -10.33 -8.14 17.36
N VAL A 130 -10.03 -9.37 16.93
CA VAL A 130 -8.69 -9.96 16.89
C VAL A 130 -8.51 -10.65 15.54
N GLU A 131 -7.36 -10.44 14.92
CA GLU A 131 -6.96 -11.12 13.70
C GLU A 131 -5.57 -11.70 13.88
N PHE A 132 -5.38 -12.94 13.44
CA PHE A 132 -4.08 -13.60 13.36
C PHE A 132 -3.89 -14.16 11.96
N ALA A 133 -2.74 -13.87 11.36
CA ALA A 133 -2.33 -14.40 10.06
C ALA A 133 -0.95 -15.05 10.15
N HIS A 134 -0.83 -16.23 9.55
CA HIS A 134 0.44 -16.94 9.40
C HIS A 134 0.60 -17.37 7.95
N THR A 135 1.78 -17.13 7.39
CA THR A 135 2.19 -17.66 6.09
C THR A 135 3.66 -17.99 6.15
N SER A 136 4.02 -19.18 5.72
CA SER A 136 5.43 -19.58 5.62
C SER A 136 5.67 -20.45 4.40
N THR A 137 6.93 -20.62 4.04
CA THR A 137 7.36 -21.52 2.98
C THR A 137 8.77 -22.01 3.25
N GLN A 138 9.03 -23.25 2.85
CA GLN A 138 10.34 -23.91 2.90
C GLN A 138 10.70 -24.38 1.48
N GLY A 139 10.90 -23.43 0.57
CA GLY A 139 11.25 -23.72 -0.81
C GLY A 139 12.76 -23.58 -1.05
N GLY A 140 13.28 -24.30 -2.01
CA GLY A 140 14.61 -24.11 -2.56
C GLY A 140 14.54 -23.49 -3.96
N PHE A 141 15.53 -22.71 -4.31
CA PHE A 141 15.74 -22.21 -5.67
C PHE A 141 17.00 -22.89 -6.24
N MET A 142 16.90 -23.39 -7.47
CA MET A 142 18.07 -23.88 -8.20
C MET A 142 18.51 -22.81 -9.20
N TYR A 143 19.75 -22.39 -9.11
CA TYR A 143 20.35 -21.57 -10.16
C TYR A 143 20.66 -22.45 -11.37
N ASP A 144 20.44 -21.94 -12.58
CA ASP A 144 20.70 -22.68 -13.83
C ASP A 144 22.18 -23.11 -13.97
N ASP A 145 23.09 -22.42 -13.29
CA ASP A 145 24.55 -22.70 -13.29
C ASP A 145 25.03 -23.47 -12.05
N ASP A 146 24.12 -24.05 -11.25
CA ASP A 146 24.52 -24.75 -10.03
C ASP A 146 25.09 -26.14 -10.36
N ALA A 147 26.38 -26.17 -10.70
CA ALA A 147 27.13 -27.40 -10.98
C ALA A 147 27.13 -28.42 -9.82
N LEU A 148 26.73 -28.01 -8.63
CA LEU A 148 26.65 -28.81 -7.42
C LEU A 148 25.24 -29.35 -7.13
N GLY A 149 24.21 -28.88 -7.81
CA GLY A 149 22.84 -29.36 -7.65
C GLY A 149 22.25 -29.08 -6.25
N GLN A 150 22.87 -28.19 -5.47
CA GLN A 150 22.38 -27.82 -4.15
C GLN A 150 21.49 -26.59 -4.25
N GLY A 151 20.18 -26.78 -4.10
CA GLY A 151 19.24 -25.68 -4.06
C GLY A 151 19.50 -24.74 -2.89
N VAL A 152 19.42 -23.43 -3.12
CA VAL A 152 19.54 -22.42 -2.08
C VAL A 152 18.20 -22.24 -1.37
N PRO A 153 18.13 -22.33 -0.02
CA PRO A 153 16.86 -22.23 0.68
C PRO A 153 16.27 -20.83 0.57
N GLN A 154 15.05 -20.72 0.07
CA GLN A 154 14.23 -19.49 0.01
C GLN A 154 13.12 -19.54 1.06
N ASN A 155 13.52 -19.71 2.30
CA ASN A 155 12.54 -19.83 3.37
C ASN A 155 12.07 -18.44 3.83
N PHE A 156 10.78 -18.32 4.08
CA PHE A 156 10.26 -17.18 4.81
C PHE A 156 9.13 -17.61 5.74
N SER A 157 8.91 -16.83 6.80
CA SER A 157 7.78 -16.98 7.71
C SER A 157 7.31 -15.61 8.16
N THR A 158 6.04 -15.33 7.95
CA THR A 158 5.39 -14.10 8.39
C THR A 158 4.26 -14.46 9.34
N ASN A 159 4.25 -13.82 10.51
CA ASN A 159 3.20 -13.92 11.50
C ASN A 159 2.73 -12.51 11.81
N ALA A 160 1.43 -12.28 11.76
CA ALA A 160 0.79 -11.01 12.09
C ALA A 160 -0.32 -11.24 13.10
N LEU A 161 -0.34 -10.47 14.17
CA LEU A 161 -1.40 -10.45 15.16
C LEU A 161 -1.89 -9.02 15.34
N GLU A 162 -3.18 -8.80 15.15
CA GLU A 162 -3.81 -7.50 15.40
C GLU A 162 -4.95 -7.68 16.40
N GLY A 163 -5.03 -6.79 17.37
CA GLY A 163 -6.15 -6.70 18.28
C GLY A 163 -6.62 -5.25 18.41
N TRP A 164 -7.92 -5.03 18.42
CA TRP A 164 -8.45 -3.69 18.59
C TRP A 164 -9.70 -3.69 19.44
N TYR A 165 -9.92 -2.56 20.14
CA TYR A 165 -11.10 -2.26 20.92
C TYR A 165 -11.56 -0.83 20.64
N LYS A 166 -12.85 -0.64 20.42
CA LYS A 166 -13.48 0.65 20.17
C LYS A 166 -14.66 0.85 21.09
N ARG A 167 -14.68 1.95 21.81
CA ARG A 167 -15.80 2.36 22.67
C ARG A 167 -16.47 3.60 22.10
N PHE A 168 -17.79 3.55 22.03
CA PHE A 168 -18.61 4.63 21.53
C PHE A 168 -19.23 5.40 22.71
N PHE A 169 -19.12 6.71 22.62
CA PHE A 169 -19.80 7.65 23.50
C PHE A 169 -20.90 8.37 22.72
N LYS A 170 -21.64 9.28 23.34
CA LYS A 170 -22.74 9.99 22.68
C LYS A 170 -22.29 10.78 21.45
N LYS A 171 -21.09 11.35 21.46
CA LYS A 171 -20.57 12.22 20.41
C LYS A 171 -19.17 11.86 19.93
N GLU A 172 -18.48 11.02 20.64
CA GLU A 172 -17.07 10.68 20.42
C GLU A 172 -16.86 9.18 20.51
N TYR A 173 -15.73 8.71 19.99
CA TYR A 173 -15.27 7.35 20.19
C TYR A 173 -13.81 7.36 20.62
N ILE A 174 -13.42 6.28 21.28
CA ILE A 174 -12.03 5.94 21.55
C ILE A 174 -11.79 4.57 20.94
N LYS A 175 -10.71 4.45 20.14
CA LYS A 175 -10.22 3.17 19.60
C LYS A 175 -8.80 2.97 20.09
N VAL A 176 -8.51 1.78 20.58
CA VAL A 176 -7.15 1.32 20.85
C VAL A 176 -6.88 0.06 20.05
N SER A 177 -5.69 -0.07 19.49
CA SER A 177 -5.27 -1.25 18.77
C SER A 177 -3.81 -1.57 19.05
N GLY A 178 -3.48 -2.86 18.97
CA GLY A 178 -2.13 -3.35 19.02
C GLY A 178 -1.89 -4.28 17.85
N THR A 179 -0.75 -4.12 17.15
CA THR A 179 -0.31 -5.02 16.08
C THR A 179 1.07 -5.56 16.42
N TYR A 180 1.27 -6.83 16.16
CA TYR A 180 2.54 -7.50 16.28
C TYR A 180 2.84 -8.28 15.01
N ASP A 181 3.94 -7.97 14.37
CA ASP A 181 4.40 -8.68 13.18
C ASP A 181 5.77 -9.28 13.43
N ARG A 182 5.97 -10.53 12.99
CA ARG A 182 7.25 -11.22 13.06
C ARG A 182 7.57 -11.83 11.71
N ASN A 183 8.66 -11.39 11.13
CA ASN A 183 9.15 -11.84 9.84
C ASN A 183 10.50 -12.55 10.00
N ALA A 184 10.63 -13.71 9.38
CA ALA A 184 11.88 -14.44 9.25
C ALA A 184 12.10 -14.73 7.78
N ILE A 185 13.29 -14.48 7.27
CA ILE A 185 13.65 -14.63 5.86
C ILE A 185 15.02 -15.28 5.73
N SER A 186 15.25 -16.03 4.66
CA SER A 186 16.58 -16.51 4.28
C SER A 186 17.26 -15.50 3.35
N TYR A 187 18.54 -15.29 3.55
CA TYR A 187 19.40 -14.46 2.70
C TYR A 187 20.06 -15.35 1.65
N TYR A 188 19.40 -15.55 0.53
CA TYR A 188 19.84 -16.46 -0.53
C TYR A 188 20.45 -15.76 -1.73
N GLY A 189 20.68 -14.44 -1.65
CA GLY A 189 21.22 -13.65 -2.74
C GLY A 189 22.59 -14.17 -3.19
N ARG A 190 22.63 -14.73 -4.41
CA ARG A 190 23.86 -15.17 -5.07
C ARG A 190 23.92 -14.62 -6.48
N VAL A 191 25.13 -14.42 -6.97
CA VAL A 191 25.38 -14.07 -8.36
C VAL A 191 26.02 -15.27 -9.04
N ALA A 192 25.43 -15.70 -10.16
CA ALA A 192 25.98 -16.80 -10.94
C ALA A 192 27.42 -16.50 -11.40
N GLY A 193 28.30 -17.47 -11.30
CA GLY A 193 29.69 -17.39 -11.79
C GLY A 193 30.73 -16.83 -10.85
N LEU A 194 30.36 -16.42 -9.62
CA LEU A 194 31.31 -16.05 -8.58
C LEU A 194 31.46 -17.20 -7.58
N ASN A 195 32.59 -17.89 -7.65
CA ASN A 195 32.92 -19.00 -6.78
C ASN A 195 33.22 -18.49 -5.37
N GLU A 196 32.60 -19.17 -4.39
CA GLU A 196 32.78 -19.09 -2.97
C GLU A 196 32.59 -17.68 -2.36
N PRO A 197 31.77 -17.55 -1.35
CA PRO A 197 31.82 -16.39 -0.50
C PRO A 197 33.12 -16.51 0.29
N ASP A 198 34.17 -15.89 -0.20
CA ASP A 198 35.22 -15.47 0.69
C ASP A 198 34.51 -14.70 1.80
N SER A 199 34.87 -14.98 3.06
CA SER A 199 34.19 -14.43 4.22
C SER A 199 34.15 -12.91 4.14
N SER A 200 33.17 -12.39 3.39
CA SER A 200 33.02 -10.95 3.23
C SER A 200 32.53 -10.40 4.57
N LEU A 201 33.16 -9.34 5.04
CA LEU A 201 32.81 -8.57 6.23
C LEU A 201 31.34 -8.13 6.25
N PHE A 202 30.61 -8.29 5.13
CA PHE A 202 29.23 -7.86 4.91
C PHE A 202 28.24 -9.00 4.66
N ALA A 203 28.63 -10.27 4.94
CA ALA A 203 27.70 -11.38 4.80
C ALA A 203 26.55 -11.27 5.79
N LEU A 204 25.32 -11.20 5.27
CA LEU A 204 24.10 -11.18 6.09
C LEU A 204 23.84 -12.48 6.88
N GLY A 205 24.69 -13.51 6.69
CA GLY A 205 24.45 -14.85 7.22
C GLY A 205 23.34 -15.56 6.45
N ASP A 206 22.85 -16.69 6.98
CA ASP A 206 21.89 -17.53 6.28
C ASP A 206 20.45 -17.01 6.37
N SER A 207 20.12 -16.30 7.45
CA SER A 207 18.76 -15.82 7.70
C SER A 207 18.72 -14.62 8.62
N GLY A 208 17.67 -13.84 8.55
CA GLY A 208 17.37 -12.73 9.44
C GLY A 208 15.94 -12.80 9.98
N ARG A 209 15.78 -12.27 11.18
CA ARG A 209 14.49 -12.16 11.85
C ARG A 209 14.31 -10.76 12.37
N PHE A 210 13.16 -10.18 12.10
CA PHE A 210 12.75 -8.92 12.68
C PHE A 210 11.30 -8.98 13.14
N SER A 211 11.03 -8.30 14.21
CA SER A 211 9.69 -8.18 14.79
C SER A 211 9.34 -6.73 14.98
N THR A 212 8.07 -6.39 14.79
CA THR A 212 7.54 -5.05 15.05
C THR A 212 6.34 -5.15 15.98
N PHE A 213 6.19 -4.16 16.82
CA PHE A 213 5.00 -3.98 17.65
C PHE A 213 4.54 -2.53 17.57
N HIS A 214 3.25 -2.33 17.36
CA HIS A 214 2.62 -1.02 17.35
C HIS A 214 1.46 -0.98 18.33
N ALA A 215 1.41 0.07 19.12
CA ALA A 215 0.28 0.40 19.99
C ALA A 215 -0.31 1.74 19.55
N ARG A 216 -1.57 1.73 19.15
CA ARG A 216 -2.26 2.91 18.62
C ARG A 216 -3.47 3.26 19.45
N ALA A 217 -3.62 4.53 19.79
CA ALA A 217 -4.80 5.10 20.41
C ALA A 217 -5.37 6.20 19.52
N GLU A 218 -6.67 6.18 19.32
CA GLU A 218 -7.39 7.14 18.48
C GLU A 218 -8.62 7.67 19.23
N ILE A 219 -8.81 8.98 19.21
CA ILE A 219 -10.00 9.66 19.73
C ILE A 219 -10.57 10.51 18.59
N GLY A 220 -11.86 10.42 18.35
CA GLY A 220 -12.49 11.19 17.29
C GLY A 220 -13.98 11.38 17.50
N ASP A 221 -14.54 12.30 16.75
CA ASP A 221 -15.96 12.58 16.78
C ASP A 221 -16.76 11.51 16.03
N MET A 222 -17.91 11.17 16.59
CA MET A 222 -18.90 10.35 15.89
C MET A 222 -19.54 11.15 14.75
N ALA A 223 -19.76 10.50 13.61
CA ALA A 223 -20.43 11.14 12.46
C ALA A 223 -21.80 11.72 12.79
N SER A 224 -22.48 11.14 13.80
CA SER A 224 -23.79 11.60 14.30
C SER A 224 -23.70 12.81 15.24
N ALA A 225 -22.49 13.28 15.55
CA ALA A 225 -22.31 14.31 16.58
C ALA A 225 -22.84 15.69 16.19
N ASN A 226 -23.09 15.96 14.90
CA ASN A 226 -23.57 17.22 14.34
C ASN A 226 -22.90 18.45 14.99
N ARG A 227 -21.57 18.44 15.02
CA ARG A 227 -20.75 19.54 15.54
C ARG A 227 -20.32 20.45 14.39
N SER A 228 -20.22 21.74 14.65
CA SER A 228 -19.61 22.71 13.71
C SER A 228 -18.12 22.44 13.48
N TRP A 229 -17.45 21.86 14.49
CA TRP A 229 -16.05 21.43 14.42
C TRP A 229 -15.96 19.98 14.83
N SER A 230 -15.25 19.19 14.03
CA SER A 230 -14.92 17.80 14.32
C SER A 230 -13.43 17.62 14.49
N HIS A 231 -13.04 16.73 15.39
CA HIS A 231 -11.64 16.43 15.66
C HIS A 231 -11.34 14.94 15.60
N ARG A 232 -10.10 14.64 15.26
CA ARG A 232 -9.52 13.31 15.35
C ARG A 232 -8.07 13.44 15.81
N VAL A 233 -7.72 12.71 16.84
CA VAL A 233 -6.36 12.65 17.37
C VAL A 233 -5.93 11.19 17.41
N VAL A 234 -4.74 10.94 16.94
CA VAL A 234 -4.11 9.61 16.90
C VAL A 234 -2.75 9.69 17.56
N PHE A 235 -2.46 8.73 18.36
CA PHE A 235 -1.14 8.46 18.89
C PHE A 235 -0.76 7.03 18.55
N ASP A 236 0.41 6.81 17.96
CA ASP A 236 0.96 5.51 17.64
C ASP A 236 2.38 5.41 18.20
N TYR A 237 2.64 4.34 18.93
CA TYR A 237 3.96 3.96 19.36
C TYR A 237 4.36 2.68 18.64
N GLY A 238 5.44 2.75 17.87
CA GLY A 238 6.03 1.63 17.15
C GLY A 238 7.39 1.24 17.75
N THR A 239 7.67 -0.05 17.76
CA THR A 239 9.01 -0.54 18.03
C THR A 239 9.35 -1.71 17.12
N LEU A 240 10.57 -1.72 16.62
CA LEU A 240 11.15 -2.81 15.84
C LEU A 240 12.38 -3.34 16.59
N TRP A 241 12.56 -4.65 16.56
CA TRP A 241 13.79 -5.30 17.00
C TRP A 241 14.14 -6.46 16.07
N ASN A 242 15.42 -6.71 15.90
CA ASN A 242 15.93 -7.81 15.10
C ASN A 242 16.88 -8.71 15.90
N ASP A 243 17.33 -9.79 15.27
CA ASP A 243 18.27 -10.75 15.85
C ASP A 243 19.74 -10.25 15.92
N ARG A 244 19.99 -9.02 15.45
CA ARG A 244 21.31 -8.37 15.43
C ARG A 244 21.40 -7.17 16.37
N ASN A 245 20.58 -7.17 17.43
CA ASN A 245 20.55 -6.13 18.46
C ASN A 245 20.27 -4.70 17.95
N THR A 246 19.57 -4.57 16.80
CA THR A 246 19.07 -3.28 16.35
C THR A 246 17.67 -3.08 16.91
N ASN A 247 17.43 -1.96 17.57
CA ASN A 247 16.13 -1.58 18.09
C ASN A 247 15.73 -0.20 17.57
N GLU A 248 14.52 -0.08 17.05
CA GLU A 248 13.94 1.19 16.63
C GLU A 248 12.71 1.50 17.46
N HIS A 249 12.56 2.75 17.87
CA HIS A 249 11.41 3.26 18.60
C HIS A 249 10.85 4.46 17.86
N ASN A 250 9.59 4.41 17.54
CA ASN A 250 8.90 5.46 16.79
C ASN A 250 7.68 5.96 17.57
N PHE A 251 7.55 7.28 17.68
CA PHE A 251 6.40 7.96 18.25
C PHE A 251 5.77 8.80 17.16
N ASP A 252 4.51 8.52 16.86
CA ASP A 252 3.74 9.18 15.82
C ASP A 252 2.50 9.82 16.44
N PHE A 253 2.31 11.11 16.21
CA PHE A 253 1.17 11.87 16.68
C PHE A 253 0.52 12.59 15.51
N GLU A 254 -0.77 12.39 15.32
CA GLU A 254 -1.59 13.03 14.29
C GLU A 254 -2.79 13.73 14.94
N ALA A 255 -3.03 14.97 14.59
CA ALA A 255 -4.21 15.69 14.98
C ALA A 255 -4.89 16.32 13.76
N GLN A 256 -6.16 16.08 13.60
CA GLN A 256 -6.98 16.62 12.52
C GLN A 256 -8.17 17.38 13.10
N LEU A 257 -8.34 18.61 12.67
CA LEU A 257 -9.48 19.45 12.99
C LEU A 257 -10.19 19.83 11.68
N LYS A 258 -11.49 19.61 11.60
CA LYS A 258 -12.32 20.00 10.45
C LYS A 258 -13.50 20.83 10.95
N GLY A 259 -13.83 21.88 10.22
CA GLY A 259 -14.94 22.74 10.58
C GLY A 259 -15.31 23.69 9.46
N HIS A 260 -16.04 24.74 9.82
CA HIS A 260 -16.45 25.77 8.89
C HIS A 260 -16.08 27.15 9.46
N ILE A 261 -15.53 28.00 8.61
CA ILE A 261 -15.39 29.41 8.87
C ILE A 261 -16.33 30.11 7.88
N GLU A 262 -17.37 30.77 8.43
CA GLU A 262 -18.50 31.20 7.64
C GLU A 262 -19.13 30.03 6.87
N ASP A 263 -19.19 30.10 5.55
CA ASP A 263 -19.73 29.03 4.69
C ASP A 263 -18.64 28.13 4.07
N ASN A 264 -17.37 28.35 4.39
CA ASN A 264 -16.29 27.58 3.77
C ASN A 264 -15.82 26.46 4.72
N PRO A 265 -15.81 25.21 4.29
CA PRO A 265 -15.18 24.12 5.02
C PRO A 265 -13.67 24.38 5.14
N VAL A 266 -13.13 24.12 6.33
CA VAL A 266 -11.70 24.25 6.62
C VAL A 266 -11.19 23.01 7.31
N SER A 267 -9.91 22.71 7.09
CA SER A 267 -9.22 21.65 7.83
C SER A 267 -7.85 22.13 8.30
N LEU A 268 -7.45 21.63 9.44
CA LEU A 268 -6.09 21.74 9.95
C LEU A 268 -5.63 20.33 10.29
N HIS A 269 -4.51 19.93 9.71
CA HIS A 269 -3.84 18.68 10.03
C HIS A 269 -2.47 19.01 10.61
N ALA A 270 -2.13 18.44 11.75
CA ALA A 270 -0.83 18.54 12.38
C ALA A 270 -0.31 17.13 12.65
N HIS A 271 0.95 16.92 12.37
CA HIS A 271 1.61 15.63 12.56
C HIS A 271 2.99 15.84 13.15
N ALA A 272 3.41 14.90 13.98
CA ALA A 272 4.73 14.84 14.58
C ALA A 272 5.21 13.40 14.61
N ASN A 273 6.35 13.13 14.05
CA ASN A 273 6.98 11.81 14.10
C ASN A 273 8.39 11.93 14.67
N ILE A 274 8.65 11.19 15.72
CA ILE A 274 9.95 11.12 16.39
C ILE A 274 10.43 9.68 16.36
N ASP A 275 11.61 9.49 15.80
CA ASP A 275 12.22 8.19 15.64
C ASP A 275 13.58 8.11 16.33
N ARG A 276 13.86 6.95 16.92
CA ARG A 276 15.13 6.64 17.56
C ARG A 276 15.54 5.22 17.21
N LEU A 277 16.70 5.10 16.55
CA LEU A 277 17.33 3.84 16.20
C LEU A 277 18.54 3.60 17.09
N ASP A 278 18.45 2.62 17.97
CA ASP A 278 19.55 2.13 18.80
C ASP A 278 20.29 1.00 18.08
N ARG A 279 21.62 1.05 18.10
CA ARG A 279 22.52 0.12 17.38
C ARG A 279 23.61 -0.37 18.30
N VAL A 280 24.08 -1.61 18.04
CA VAL A 280 25.25 -2.17 18.71
C VAL A 280 26.24 -2.63 17.64
N GLU A 281 27.43 -2.07 17.63
CA GLU A 281 28.51 -2.40 16.71
C GLU A 281 29.59 -3.18 17.47
N GLU A 282 29.92 -4.40 17.03
CA GLU A 282 30.95 -5.28 17.63
C GLU A 282 30.90 -5.34 19.16
N GLY A 283 29.70 -5.27 19.75
CA GLY A 283 29.53 -5.22 21.21
C GLY A 283 29.72 -3.84 21.85
N LEU A 284 29.99 -2.81 21.07
CA LEU A 284 30.02 -1.41 21.52
C LEU A 284 28.68 -0.72 21.30
N ILE A 285 28.23 0.07 22.26
CA ILE A 285 27.04 0.91 22.11
C ILE A 285 27.42 2.14 21.29
N VAL A 286 26.85 2.23 20.08
CA VAL A 286 27.01 3.40 19.20
C VAL A 286 25.94 4.45 19.55
N PRO A 287 26.21 5.75 19.41
CA PRO A 287 25.21 6.78 19.64
C PRO A 287 23.94 6.52 18.79
N PRO A 288 22.74 6.64 19.38
CA PRO A 288 21.50 6.39 18.65
C PRO A 288 21.30 7.42 17.54
N LEU A 289 20.81 6.94 16.40
CA LEU A 289 20.31 7.82 15.36
C LEU A 289 18.92 8.32 15.76
N LYS A 290 18.74 9.63 15.72
CA LYS A 290 17.46 10.28 16.06
C LYS A 290 16.97 11.07 14.87
N GLN A 291 15.67 11.04 14.63
CA GLN A 291 14.98 11.84 13.63
C GLN A 291 13.71 12.42 14.23
N ALA A 292 13.37 13.65 13.87
CA ALA A 292 12.11 14.25 14.28
C ALA A 292 11.57 15.13 13.14
N ILE A 293 10.35 14.84 12.70
CA ILE A 293 9.64 15.61 11.69
C ILE A 293 8.34 16.12 12.31
N PHE A 294 8.08 17.40 12.09
CA PHE A 294 6.83 18.05 12.45
C PHE A 294 6.23 18.67 11.21
N ASP A 295 4.93 18.49 11.00
CA ASP A 295 4.25 19.11 9.88
C ASP A 295 2.89 19.69 10.23
N LEU A 296 2.45 20.69 9.44
CA LEU A 296 1.21 21.40 9.61
C LEU A 296 0.61 21.73 8.25
N HIS A 297 -0.67 21.37 8.07
CA HIS A 297 -1.40 21.50 6.80
C HIS A 297 -2.76 22.18 7.01
N PRO A 298 -2.84 23.49 7.00
CA PRO A 298 -4.10 24.22 6.91
C PRO A 298 -4.64 24.20 5.48
N ALA A 299 -5.93 23.96 5.33
CA ALA A 299 -6.59 24.01 4.03
C ALA A 299 -8.01 24.55 4.12
N VAL A 300 -8.42 25.25 3.07
CA VAL A 300 -9.77 25.78 2.86
C VAL A 300 -10.34 25.09 1.63
N TYR A 301 -11.57 24.67 1.72
CA TYR A 301 -12.32 24.05 0.62
C TYR A 301 -13.39 25.02 0.13
N LYS A 302 -13.61 25.02 -1.17
CA LYS A 302 -14.68 25.80 -1.75
C LYS A 302 -15.31 25.07 -2.91
N ASP A 303 -16.63 24.94 -2.83
CA ASP A 303 -17.45 24.34 -3.87
C ASP A 303 -18.24 25.46 -4.57
N TYR A 304 -17.99 25.61 -5.86
CA TYR A 304 -18.72 26.57 -6.70
C TYR A 304 -19.34 25.83 -7.89
N LYS A 305 -20.64 25.51 -7.77
CA LYS A 305 -21.37 24.71 -8.78
C LYS A 305 -20.64 23.38 -9.07
N ALA A 306 -20.14 23.22 -10.29
CA ALA A 306 -19.42 22.04 -10.73
C ALA A 306 -17.92 22.03 -10.33
N LEU A 307 -17.39 23.17 -9.90
CA LEU A 307 -15.98 23.33 -9.53
C LEU A 307 -15.80 23.08 -8.03
N LYS A 308 -14.93 22.15 -7.67
CA LYS A 308 -14.49 21.89 -6.31
C LYS A 308 -13.01 22.25 -6.19
N THR A 309 -12.66 22.99 -5.15
CA THR A 309 -11.30 23.44 -4.92
C THR A 309 -10.87 23.21 -3.48
N LYS A 310 -9.59 22.87 -3.31
CA LYS A 310 -8.87 22.90 -2.04
C LYS A 310 -7.69 23.83 -2.22
N VAL A 311 -7.52 24.76 -1.30
CA VAL A 311 -6.37 25.65 -1.24
C VAL A 311 -5.77 25.57 0.15
N GLY A 312 -4.53 25.21 0.24
CA GLY A 312 -3.80 25.04 1.47
C GLY A 312 -2.29 25.12 1.24
N PHE A 313 -1.56 24.81 2.25
CA PHE A 313 -0.11 24.63 2.20
C PHE A 313 0.34 23.63 3.26
N GLY A 314 1.45 22.97 3.01
CA GLY A 314 2.14 22.15 3.96
C GLY A 314 3.45 22.81 4.41
N MET A 315 3.70 22.75 5.70
CA MET A 315 4.95 23.21 6.33
C MET A 315 5.55 22.02 7.08
N TRP A 316 6.80 21.73 6.82
CA TRP A 316 7.55 20.66 7.48
C TRP A 316 8.79 21.24 8.15
N VAL A 317 9.06 20.76 9.34
CA VAL A 317 10.31 21.00 10.08
C VAL A 317 10.97 19.64 10.30
N ASP A 318 12.14 19.44 9.70
CA ASP A 318 13.00 18.29 9.95
C ASP A 318 14.14 18.69 10.87
N ALA A 319 14.09 18.24 12.13
CA ALA A 319 14.98 18.73 13.17
C ALA A 319 16.45 18.29 12.99
N GLN A 320 16.69 17.19 12.23
CA GLN A 320 18.01 16.62 12.04
C GLN A 320 18.37 16.37 10.56
N GLY A 321 17.47 16.73 9.65
CA GLY A 321 17.66 16.55 8.23
C GLY A 321 18.54 17.61 7.59
N ASN A 322 18.97 17.32 6.37
CA ASN A 322 19.76 18.26 5.56
C ASN A 322 18.94 19.47 5.08
N GLN A 323 17.62 19.35 5.08
CA GLN A 323 16.68 20.42 4.73
C GLN A 323 15.74 20.67 5.91
N PRO A 324 16.13 21.57 6.85
CA PRO A 324 15.42 21.72 8.12
C PRO A 324 14.01 22.30 7.98
N PHE A 325 13.69 22.90 6.85
CA PHE A 325 12.37 23.46 6.58
C PHE A 325 11.94 23.25 5.13
N LEU A 326 10.71 22.78 4.94
CA LEU A 326 10.08 22.66 3.63
C LEU A 326 8.69 23.32 3.68
N PHE A 327 8.41 24.16 2.71
CA PHE A 327 7.10 24.77 2.49
C PHE A 327 6.62 24.42 1.07
N VAL A 328 5.42 23.87 0.96
CA VAL A 328 4.84 23.49 -0.33
C VAL A 328 3.37 23.93 -0.40
N PRO A 329 2.92 24.55 -1.50
CA PRO A 329 1.50 24.79 -1.71
C PRO A 329 0.74 23.49 -1.90
N GLU A 330 -0.47 23.41 -1.35
CA GLU A 330 -1.42 22.33 -1.54
C GLU A 330 -2.65 22.85 -2.27
N LEU A 331 -2.74 22.54 -3.54
CA LEU A 331 -3.81 23.00 -4.41
C LEU A 331 -4.48 21.81 -5.08
N GLU A 332 -5.80 21.76 -5.03
CA GLU A 332 -6.58 20.80 -5.79
C GLU A 332 -7.76 21.52 -6.44
N ALA A 333 -8.03 21.17 -7.69
CA ALA A 333 -9.21 21.64 -8.39
C ALA A 333 -9.77 20.51 -9.25
N SER A 334 -11.09 20.36 -9.25
CA SER A 334 -11.78 19.42 -10.12
C SER A 334 -13.11 20.00 -10.59
N VAL A 335 -13.49 19.69 -11.83
CA VAL A 335 -14.72 20.18 -12.44
C VAL A 335 -15.57 19.00 -12.90
N SER A 336 -16.80 18.90 -12.37
CA SER A 336 -17.75 17.92 -12.84
C SER A 336 -18.39 18.37 -14.16
N LEU A 337 -18.15 17.63 -15.22
CA LEU A 337 -18.72 17.88 -16.55
C LEU A 337 -19.69 16.76 -16.93
N LEU A 338 -20.79 17.13 -17.59
CA LEU A 338 -21.79 16.20 -18.11
C LEU A 338 -22.31 15.21 -17.05
N GLN A 339 -22.63 15.70 -15.85
CA GLN A 339 -23.14 14.88 -14.74
C GLN A 339 -22.15 13.78 -14.29
N ASP A 340 -20.89 14.17 -14.05
CA ASP A 340 -19.79 13.29 -13.62
C ASP A 340 -19.31 12.27 -14.67
N LEU A 341 -19.76 12.42 -15.92
CA LEU A 341 -19.22 11.60 -17.01
C LEU A 341 -17.73 11.84 -17.21
N PHE A 342 -17.31 13.11 -17.07
CA PHE A 342 -15.90 13.53 -17.13
C PHE A 342 -15.62 14.53 -16.01
N ILE A 343 -14.59 14.23 -15.22
CA ILE A 343 -14.13 15.08 -14.12
C ILE A 343 -12.64 15.35 -14.32
N PRO A 344 -12.27 16.36 -15.12
CA PRO A 344 -10.90 16.81 -15.15
C PRO A 344 -10.49 17.34 -13.77
N TYR A 345 -9.24 17.08 -13.40
CA TYR A 345 -8.69 17.53 -12.13
C TYR A 345 -7.21 17.86 -12.25
N VAL A 346 -6.78 18.73 -11.37
CA VAL A 346 -5.37 19.07 -11.16
C VAL A 346 -5.10 19.11 -9.67
N ALA A 347 -3.89 18.72 -9.29
CA ALA A 347 -3.41 18.77 -7.92
C ALA A 347 -1.94 19.14 -7.87
N VAL A 348 -1.55 19.92 -6.89
CA VAL A 348 -0.17 20.24 -6.57
C VAL A 348 0.02 20.06 -5.08
N ASN A 349 1.02 19.29 -4.68
CA ASN A 349 1.42 19.09 -3.31
C ASN A 349 2.91 18.72 -3.22
N GLY A 350 3.37 18.33 -2.05
CA GLY A 350 4.70 17.81 -1.76
C GLY A 350 4.77 17.35 -0.33
N GLY A 351 5.98 17.09 0.18
CA GLY A 351 6.13 16.63 1.55
C GLY A 351 7.51 16.11 1.91
N VAL A 352 7.65 15.69 3.15
CA VAL A 352 8.84 15.02 3.65
C VAL A 352 8.49 13.57 3.96
N ASN A 353 9.30 12.64 3.44
CA ASN A 353 9.23 11.25 3.83
C ASN A 353 10.36 10.91 4.78
N GLN A 354 10.00 10.47 5.95
CA GLN A 354 10.94 9.97 6.95
C GLN A 354 11.34 8.53 6.59
N ASN A 355 12.59 8.38 6.18
CA ASN A 355 13.16 7.07 5.92
C ASN A 355 13.63 6.46 7.24
N ARG A 356 12.86 5.52 7.78
CA ARG A 356 13.16 4.78 9.00
C ARG A 356 13.64 3.37 8.67
N PHE A 357 14.32 2.74 9.62
CA PHE A 357 14.80 1.37 9.41
C PHE A 357 13.65 0.37 9.23
N GLU A 358 12.57 0.52 10.01
CA GLU A 358 11.35 -0.29 9.84
C GLU A 358 10.77 -0.17 8.42
N THR A 359 10.59 1.06 7.93
CA THR A 359 10.04 1.28 6.58
C THR A 359 10.98 0.77 5.48
N ALA A 360 12.27 0.88 5.72
CA ALA A 360 13.29 0.36 4.83
C ALA A 360 13.30 -1.16 4.76
N LEU A 361 13.21 -1.86 5.90
CA LEU A 361 13.08 -3.32 5.94
C LEU A 361 11.80 -3.83 5.28
N GLN A 362 10.70 -3.09 5.41
CA GLN A 362 9.47 -3.41 4.69
C GLN A 362 9.64 -3.26 3.17
N ALA A 363 10.39 -2.26 2.73
CA ALA A 363 10.68 -2.03 1.32
C ALA A 363 11.73 -3.03 0.78
N ASN A 364 12.79 -3.28 1.52
CA ASN A 364 13.86 -4.24 1.20
C ASN A 364 14.22 -5.06 2.43
N PRO A 365 13.73 -6.30 2.55
CA PRO A 365 14.04 -7.14 3.70
C PRO A 365 15.50 -7.65 3.74
N TYR A 366 16.27 -7.41 2.70
CA TYR A 366 17.67 -7.82 2.57
C TYR A 366 18.65 -6.72 3.00
N LEU A 367 18.22 -5.87 3.94
CA LEU A 367 19.09 -4.87 4.55
C LEU A 367 19.83 -5.46 5.75
N PRO A 368 21.12 -5.17 5.89
CA PRO A 368 21.84 -5.46 7.13
C PRO A 368 21.36 -4.53 8.24
N SER A 369 21.72 -4.87 9.46
CA SER A 369 21.58 -3.90 10.55
C SER A 369 22.48 -2.69 10.26
N PRO A 370 22.02 -1.47 10.52
CA PRO A 370 22.82 -0.28 10.32
C PRO A 370 23.95 -0.25 11.35
N GLU A 371 25.11 -0.80 10.99
CA GLU A 371 26.25 -0.98 11.89
C GLU A 371 27.15 0.24 11.91
N ASP A 372 27.24 0.98 10.80
CA ASP A 372 28.14 2.11 10.66
C ASP A 372 27.42 3.46 10.72
N SER A 373 28.06 4.45 11.37
CA SER A 373 27.64 5.85 11.33
C SER A 373 27.70 6.47 9.92
N SER A 374 28.39 5.85 8.98
CA SER A 374 28.43 6.25 7.57
C SER A 374 27.12 5.97 6.84
N SER A 375 26.33 4.98 7.26
CA SER A 375 24.99 4.76 6.72
C SER A 375 23.97 5.72 7.34
N VAL A 376 24.13 7.00 7.06
CA VAL A 376 23.22 8.02 7.55
C VAL A 376 21.88 7.87 6.85
N TRP A 377 20.84 7.50 7.61
CA TRP A 377 19.48 7.54 7.13
C TRP A 377 19.07 9.00 6.90
N LYS A 378 18.78 9.34 5.65
CA LYS A 378 18.37 10.68 5.24
C LYS A 378 16.90 10.67 4.90
N ASN A 379 16.21 11.73 5.25
CA ASN A 379 14.84 11.93 4.81
C ASN A 379 14.79 12.34 3.34
N SER A 380 13.69 12.01 2.69
CA SER A 380 13.46 12.37 1.29
C SER A 380 12.46 13.52 1.22
N TYR A 381 12.76 14.54 0.40
CA TYR A 381 11.96 15.75 0.32
C TYR A 381 11.30 15.85 -1.07
N GLU A 382 10.00 15.67 -1.13
CA GLU A 382 9.22 15.91 -2.33
C GLU A 382 8.87 17.39 -2.43
N THR A 383 9.70 18.11 -3.15
CA THR A 383 9.57 19.57 -3.29
C THR A 383 8.46 19.98 -4.24
N LEU A 384 8.04 19.07 -5.11
CA LEU A 384 6.93 19.25 -6.03
C LEU A 384 6.31 17.90 -6.39
N HIS A 385 5.00 17.82 -6.30
CA HIS A 385 4.19 16.80 -6.93
C HIS A 385 3.01 17.47 -7.65
N ALA A 386 3.15 17.66 -8.94
CA ALA A 386 2.08 18.16 -9.80
C ALA A 386 1.40 16.97 -10.51
N LYS A 387 0.10 16.88 -10.42
CA LYS A 387 -0.72 15.84 -11.05
C LYS A 387 -1.89 16.49 -11.78
N GLY A 388 -2.15 16.05 -13.01
CA GLY A 388 -3.33 16.40 -13.76
C GLY A 388 -3.94 15.17 -14.40
N GLY A 389 -5.26 15.15 -14.51
CA GLY A 389 -5.94 13.98 -15.05
C GLY A 389 -7.40 14.21 -15.33
N MET A 390 -8.03 13.15 -15.78
CA MET A 390 -9.46 13.09 -16.04
C MET A 390 -9.98 11.74 -15.55
N ARG A 391 -10.96 11.79 -14.67
CA ARG A 391 -11.68 10.61 -14.18
C ARG A 391 -13.15 10.72 -14.53
N GLY A 392 -13.85 9.58 -14.55
CA GLY A 392 -15.28 9.60 -14.84
C GLY A 392 -15.91 8.23 -14.87
N SER A 393 -17.23 8.24 -15.09
CA SER A 393 -18.07 7.05 -15.23
C SER A 393 -18.86 7.14 -16.52
N ILE A 394 -18.41 6.42 -17.57
CA ILE A 394 -19.14 6.40 -18.85
C ILE A 394 -20.48 5.71 -18.71
N THR A 395 -20.52 4.69 -17.86
CA THR A 395 -21.75 4.01 -17.45
C THR A 395 -21.69 3.69 -15.97
N SER A 396 -22.78 3.29 -15.36
CA SER A 396 -22.78 2.77 -13.97
C SER A 396 -21.85 1.57 -13.78
N SER A 397 -21.44 0.93 -14.86
CA SER A 397 -20.61 -0.27 -14.86
C SER A 397 -19.14 -0.01 -15.22
N PHE A 398 -18.81 1.16 -15.78
CA PHE A 398 -17.44 1.45 -16.23
C PHE A 398 -16.96 2.79 -15.72
N THR A 399 -15.88 2.74 -14.94
CA THR A 399 -15.16 3.93 -14.43
C THR A 399 -13.72 3.93 -14.92
N PHE A 400 -13.17 5.11 -15.10
CA PHE A 400 -11.78 5.30 -15.52
C PHE A 400 -11.13 6.48 -14.81
N ASP A 401 -9.79 6.45 -14.76
CA ASP A 401 -8.94 7.55 -14.32
C ASP A 401 -7.67 7.56 -15.16
N LEU A 402 -7.46 8.63 -15.90
CA LEU A 402 -6.26 8.88 -16.71
C LEU A 402 -5.52 10.06 -16.13
N SER A 403 -4.25 9.90 -15.80
CA SER A 403 -3.48 10.98 -15.18
C SER A 403 -2.04 11.00 -15.63
N ALA A 404 -1.48 12.19 -15.62
CA ALA A 404 -0.05 12.47 -15.72
C ALA A 404 0.41 13.17 -14.44
N SER A 405 1.55 12.79 -13.92
CA SER A 405 2.15 13.46 -12.77
C SER A 405 3.64 13.68 -12.97
N HIS A 406 4.12 14.76 -12.37
CA HIS A 406 5.54 15.08 -12.31
C HIS A 406 5.93 15.34 -10.86
N ARG A 407 7.00 14.68 -10.41
CA ARG A 407 7.50 14.74 -9.04
C ARG A 407 8.97 15.14 -9.03
N ARG A 408 9.33 16.00 -8.11
CA ARG A 408 10.73 16.32 -7.80
C ARG A 408 11.03 15.93 -6.38
N ILE A 409 11.97 15.00 -6.22
CA ILE A 409 12.32 14.43 -4.94
C ILE A 409 13.81 14.64 -4.73
N ASN A 410 14.16 15.37 -3.69
CA ASN A 410 15.53 15.45 -3.22
C ASN A 410 15.79 14.29 -2.26
N GLN A 411 16.96 13.66 -2.39
CA GLN A 411 17.35 12.51 -1.55
C GLN A 411 16.35 11.35 -1.63
N ALA A 412 15.87 11.01 -2.84
CA ALA A 412 15.05 9.83 -3.03
C ALA A 412 15.85 8.58 -2.67
N LEU A 413 15.26 7.73 -1.80
CA LEU A 413 15.89 6.49 -1.35
C LEU A 413 15.83 5.43 -2.46
N THR A 414 16.98 4.91 -2.83
CA THR A 414 17.16 3.77 -3.73
C THR A 414 18.08 2.73 -3.10
N TRP A 415 18.26 1.58 -3.72
CA TRP A 415 19.02 0.48 -3.13
C TRP A 415 20.12 0.00 -4.06
N ALA A 416 21.33 -0.17 -3.52
CA ALA A 416 22.43 -0.81 -4.21
C ALA A 416 23.00 -1.98 -3.38
N PRO A 417 23.58 -2.99 -4.02
CA PRO A 417 24.31 -4.04 -3.32
C PRO A 417 25.44 -3.46 -2.47
N MET A 418 25.67 -4.02 -1.29
CA MET A 418 26.76 -3.59 -0.40
C MET A 418 28.12 -4.09 -0.85
N ASP A 419 28.17 -5.22 -1.54
CA ASP A 419 29.42 -5.87 -1.90
C ASP A 419 29.76 -5.67 -3.37
N VAL A 420 30.94 -5.12 -3.60
CA VAL A 420 31.54 -4.95 -4.92
C VAL A 420 31.90 -6.32 -5.54
N TYR A 421 32.16 -7.30 -4.71
CA TYR A 421 32.62 -8.64 -5.13
C TYR A 421 31.49 -9.66 -5.30
N GLY A 422 30.25 -9.21 -5.30
CA GLY A 422 29.15 -9.99 -5.86
C GLY A 422 28.52 -11.04 -4.97
N SER A 423 28.67 -10.96 -3.65
CA SER A 423 27.91 -11.85 -2.78
C SER A 423 26.39 -11.58 -2.83
N GLY A 424 25.98 -10.40 -3.29
CA GLY A 424 24.57 -10.02 -3.49
C GLY A 424 23.69 -10.09 -2.23
N ALA A 425 24.32 -10.41 -1.08
CA ALA A 425 23.59 -10.78 0.11
C ALA A 425 22.94 -9.60 0.83
N GLY A 426 23.50 -8.39 0.73
CA GLY A 426 23.00 -7.21 1.41
C GLY A 426 22.85 -6.00 0.49
N PHE A 427 22.01 -5.04 0.91
CA PHE A 427 21.79 -3.78 0.22
C PHE A 427 22.01 -2.59 1.14
N GLN A 428 22.51 -1.52 0.58
CA GLN A 428 22.65 -0.23 1.27
C GLN A 428 21.72 0.83 0.68
N PRO A 429 21.28 1.80 1.49
CA PRO A 429 20.53 2.92 1.00
C PRO A 429 21.41 3.86 0.16
N ILE A 430 20.93 4.25 -1.00
CA ILE A 430 21.51 5.32 -1.83
C ILE A 430 20.48 6.41 -2.00
N TYR A 431 20.93 7.65 -1.87
CA TYR A 431 20.07 8.83 -2.00
C TYR A 431 20.40 9.59 -3.28
N GLN A 432 19.40 9.80 -4.12
CA GLN A 432 19.53 10.47 -5.40
C GLN A 432 18.47 11.56 -5.54
N ASP A 433 18.82 12.66 -6.18
CA ASP A 433 17.86 13.70 -6.55
C ASP A 433 17.15 13.30 -7.84
N LEU A 434 15.87 13.00 -7.76
CA LEU A 434 15.09 12.46 -8.87
C LEU A 434 14.00 13.42 -9.34
N SER A 435 13.82 13.49 -10.67
CA SER A 435 12.59 13.91 -11.31
C SER A 435 11.89 12.70 -11.90
N ILE A 436 10.61 12.51 -11.56
CA ILE A 436 9.84 11.35 -11.98
C ILE A 436 8.58 11.84 -12.70
N THR A 437 8.43 11.47 -13.96
CA THR A 437 7.19 11.68 -14.70
C THR A 437 6.46 10.36 -14.83
N THR A 438 5.19 10.33 -14.43
CA THR A 438 4.36 9.12 -14.47
C THR A 438 3.11 9.37 -15.30
N LEU A 439 2.86 8.53 -16.29
CA LEU A 439 1.57 8.40 -16.96
C LEU A 439 0.83 7.20 -16.38
N GLN A 440 -0.41 7.40 -15.96
CA GLN A 440 -1.20 6.34 -15.34
C GLN A 440 -2.59 6.26 -15.96
N ALA A 441 -3.03 5.04 -16.22
CA ALA A 441 -4.39 4.73 -16.63
C ALA A 441 -4.97 3.65 -15.70
N ASN A 442 -6.13 3.92 -15.12
CA ASN A 442 -6.91 2.96 -14.35
C ASN A 442 -8.27 2.77 -15.03
N ALA A 443 -8.77 1.53 -15.05
CA ALA A 443 -10.10 1.21 -15.55
C ALA A 443 -10.74 0.13 -14.66
N ASN A 444 -12.01 0.33 -14.32
CA ASN A 444 -12.82 -0.65 -13.61
C ASN A 444 -14.08 -0.91 -14.39
N LEU A 445 -14.37 -2.19 -14.64
CA LEU A 445 -15.56 -2.65 -15.32
C LEU A 445 -16.31 -3.66 -14.44
N THR A 446 -17.58 -3.38 -14.16
CA THR A 446 -18.46 -4.27 -13.40
C THR A 446 -19.61 -4.72 -14.30
N LEU A 447 -19.66 -5.98 -14.66
CA LEU A 447 -20.71 -6.56 -15.50
C LEU A 447 -21.72 -7.31 -14.63
N GLY A 448 -22.85 -6.66 -14.39
CA GLY A 448 -23.84 -7.15 -13.44
C GLY A 448 -23.26 -7.27 -12.02
N THR A 449 -23.74 -8.24 -11.25
CA THR A 449 -23.26 -8.54 -9.88
C THR A 449 -22.16 -9.62 -9.86
N ALA A 450 -21.90 -10.25 -11.01
CA ALA A 450 -21.08 -11.46 -11.06
C ALA A 450 -19.63 -11.20 -11.49
N THR A 451 -19.36 -10.17 -12.31
CA THR A 451 -18.03 -10.00 -12.92
C THR A 451 -17.47 -8.62 -12.64
N THR A 452 -16.23 -8.58 -12.17
CA THR A 452 -15.44 -7.35 -12.05
C THR A 452 -14.12 -7.51 -12.79
N LEU A 453 -13.72 -6.49 -13.53
CA LEU A 453 -12.43 -6.40 -14.20
C LEU A 453 -11.78 -5.08 -13.82
N GLN A 454 -10.55 -5.13 -13.39
CA GLN A 454 -9.75 -3.97 -13.00
C GLN A 454 -8.44 -3.98 -13.76
N GLY A 455 -8.09 -2.85 -14.34
CA GLY A 455 -6.83 -2.67 -15.07
C GLY A 455 -6.12 -1.41 -14.60
N GLN A 456 -4.82 -1.50 -14.44
CA GLN A 456 -3.93 -0.37 -14.17
C GLN A 456 -2.68 -0.48 -15.00
N ILE A 457 -2.30 0.62 -15.64
CA ILE A 457 -1.04 0.76 -16.37
C ILE A 457 -0.36 2.02 -15.83
N LYS A 458 0.95 1.92 -15.54
CA LYS A 458 1.81 3.06 -15.17
C LYS A 458 3.08 3.01 -15.99
N GLN A 459 3.39 4.11 -16.64
CA GLN A 459 4.66 4.34 -17.32
C GLN A 459 5.43 5.41 -16.56
N HIS A 460 6.66 5.11 -16.18
CA HIS A 460 7.54 6.00 -15.46
C HIS A 460 8.73 6.42 -16.33
N THR A 461 9.08 7.68 -16.25
CA THR A 461 10.31 8.24 -16.83
C THR A 461 11.07 8.96 -15.72
N TYR A 462 12.35 8.65 -15.60
CA TYR A 462 13.21 9.15 -14.54
C TYR A 462 14.31 10.02 -15.10
N ALA A 463 14.68 11.06 -14.34
CA ALA A 463 15.89 11.85 -14.57
C ALA A 463 16.59 12.09 -13.23
N VAL A 464 17.85 11.72 -13.14
CA VAL A 464 18.71 12.06 -12.01
C VAL A 464 19.16 13.52 -12.18
N ARG A 465 18.98 14.34 -11.14
CA ARG A 465 19.25 15.78 -11.19
C ARG A 465 20.60 16.18 -10.60
N ASP A 466 21.25 15.28 -9.89
CA ASP A 466 22.57 15.53 -9.34
C ASP A 466 23.59 15.55 -10.48
N SER A 467 24.32 16.67 -10.63
CA SER A 467 25.26 16.87 -11.71
C SER A 467 26.48 15.93 -11.64
N ALA A 468 26.86 15.49 -10.45
CA ALA A 468 27.94 14.53 -10.25
C ALA A 468 27.54 13.10 -10.63
N LEU A 469 26.22 12.82 -10.73
CA LEU A 469 25.64 11.51 -10.92
C LEU A 469 24.68 11.48 -12.13
N SER A 470 24.76 12.45 -13.03
CA SER A 470 23.81 12.65 -14.14
C SER A 470 23.71 11.46 -15.10
N GLU A 471 24.73 10.61 -15.14
CA GLU A 471 24.74 9.37 -15.92
C GLU A 471 24.18 8.17 -15.14
N GLN A 472 23.91 8.34 -13.84
CA GLN A 472 23.35 7.27 -13.02
C GLN A 472 21.87 7.06 -13.28
N THR A 473 21.51 5.82 -13.41
CA THR A 473 20.12 5.40 -13.49
C THR A 473 19.58 5.19 -12.07
N PRO A 474 18.33 5.51 -11.79
CA PRO A 474 17.74 5.13 -10.50
C PRO A 474 17.65 3.61 -10.42
N TRP A 475 18.14 3.05 -9.30
CA TRP A 475 18.26 1.60 -9.14
C TRP A 475 16.94 0.95 -8.74
N ASN A 476 16.63 -0.19 -9.35
CA ASN A 476 15.46 -1.03 -9.11
C ASN A 476 14.10 -0.33 -9.37
N LEU A 477 14.05 0.86 -9.96
CA LEU A 477 12.83 1.57 -10.27
C LEU A 477 12.17 1.03 -11.56
N PRO A 478 10.82 0.82 -11.60
CA PRO A 478 10.13 0.27 -12.76
C PRO A 478 9.94 1.31 -13.86
N GLY A 479 10.18 0.94 -15.10
CA GLY A 479 9.81 1.74 -16.26
C GLY A 479 8.32 1.62 -16.59
N LEU A 480 7.81 0.40 -16.65
CA LEU A 480 6.40 0.11 -16.95
C LEU A 480 5.84 -0.90 -15.96
N GLU A 481 4.63 -0.63 -15.51
CA GLU A 481 3.85 -1.51 -14.66
C GLU A 481 2.47 -1.78 -15.24
N ILE A 482 2.08 -3.04 -15.34
CA ILE A 482 0.75 -3.45 -15.75
C ILE A 482 0.17 -4.37 -14.68
N ASN A 483 -1.00 -4.04 -14.19
CA ASN A 483 -1.75 -4.87 -13.27
C ASN A 483 -3.16 -5.08 -13.83
N VAL A 484 -3.57 -6.33 -14.04
CA VAL A 484 -4.92 -6.69 -14.47
C VAL A 484 -5.47 -7.70 -13.49
N ARG A 485 -6.68 -7.48 -13.02
CA ARG A 485 -7.40 -8.38 -12.11
C ARG A 485 -8.80 -8.63 -12.64
N ALA A 486 -9.21 -9.87 -12.63
CA ALA A 486 -10.56 -10.26 -13.00
C ALA A 486 -11.15 -11.18 -11.93
N ARG A 487 -12.42 -10.97 -11.62
CA ARG A 487 -13.20 -11.81 -10.72
C ARG A 487 -14.52 -12.14 -11.36
N HIS A 488 -14.91 -13.42 -11.30
CA HIS A 488 -16.22 -13.87 -11.76
C HIS A 488 -16.83 -14.82 -10.73
N SER A 489 -18.11 -14.62 -10.43
CA SER A 489 -18.90 -15.47 -9.53
C SER A 489 -19.93 -16.25 -10.31
N PHE A 490 -19.77 -17.57 -10.39
CA PHE A 490 -20.74 -18.47 -11.01
C PHE A 490 -21.80 -18.85 -9.99
N LYS A 491 -23.01 -18.27 -10.13
CA LYS A 491 -24.18 -18.54 -9.28
C LYS A 491 -23.86 -18.46 -7.76
N ASP A 492 -22.98 -17.57 -7.37
CA ASP A 492 -22.51 -17.38 -5.98
C ASP A 492 -21.93 -18.63 -5.31
N LYS A 493 -21.64 -19.67 -6.09
CA LYS A 493 -21.06 -20.95 -5.63
C LYS A 493 -19.59 -21.10 -5.97
N LEU A 494 -19.21 -20.81 -7.20
CA LEU A 494 -17.82 -20.89 -7.64
C LEU A 494 -17.33 -19.49 -7.99
N ILE A 495 -16.33 -19.03 -7.28
CA ILE A 495 -15.68 -17.75 -7.53
C ILE A 495 -14.32 -18.02 -8.15
N VAL A 496 -14.09 -17.42 -9.29
CA VAL A 496 -12.81 -17.46 -10.02
C VAL A 496 -12.21 -16.07 -9.96
N GLN A 497 -10.99 -15.99 -9.50
CA GLN A 497 -10.21 -14.76 -9.47
C GLN A 497 -8.90 -15.00 -10.18
N THR A 498 -8.46 -14.07 -10.99
CA THR A 498 -7.17 -14.13 -11.67
C THR A 498 -6.52 -12.76 -11.72
N GLY A 499 -5.21 -12.73 -11.63
CA GLY A 499 -4.42 -11.51 -11.67
C GLY A 499 -3.14 -11.72 -12.46
N LEU A 500 -2.87 -10.77 -13.35
CA LEU A 500 -1.61 -10.68 -14.07
C LEU A 500 -0.90 -9.40 -13.67
N ARG A 501 0.35 -9.52 -13.30
CA ARG A 501 1.20 -8.37 -13.06
C ARG A 501 2.49 -8.47 -13.88
N THR A 502 2.80 -7.37 -14.56
CA THR A 502 4.04 -7.23 -15.33
C THR A 502 4.78 -5.98 -14.89
N VAL A 503 6.10 -6.09 -14.72
CA VAL A 503 7.00 -4.97 -14.40
C VAL A 503 8.22 -5.08 -15.27
N THR A 504 8.51 -4.02 -16.01
CA THR A 504 9.65 -3.98 -16.94
C THR A 504 10.49 -2.71 -16.78
N GLY A 505 11.64 -2.67 -17.43
CA GLY A 505 12.49 -1.48 -17.49
C GLY A 505 13.14 -1.13 -16.13
N ARG A 506 13.49 -2.14 -15.34
CA ARG A 506 14.25 -1.95 -14.11
C ARG A 506 15.73 -2.17 -14.36
N ARG A 507 16.57 -1.36 -13.74
CA ARG A 507 18.00 -1.53 -13.74
C ARG A 507 18.53 -1.82 -12.35
N GLY A 508 19.48 -2.74 -12.28
CA GLY A 508 20.23 -3.04 -11.06
C GLY A 508 21.68 -2.57 -11.19
N LEU A 509 22.32 -2.31 -10.06
CA LEU A 509 23.76 -2.12 -10.02
C LEU A 509 24.40 -3.48 -9.76
N GLN A 510 25.34 -3.87 -10.61
CA GLN A 510 26.22 -5.00 -10.38
C GLN A 510 27.61 -4.49 -10.01
N ALA A 511 28.05 -4.83 -8.85
CA ALA A 511 29.42 -4.58 -8.45
C ALA A 511 30.34 -5.65 -9.07
N VAL A 512 31.46 -5.26 -9.68
CA VAL A 512 32.41 -6.19 -10.30
C VAL A 512 33.85 -5.82 -9.98
N PRO A 513 34.69 -6.81 -9.71
CA PRO A 513 36.12 -6.58 -9.50
C PRO A 513 36.88 -6.16 -10.76
N VAL A 514 36.37 -6.53 -11.94
CA VAL A 514 37.01 -6.22 -13.24
C VAL A 514 35.91 -5.97 -14.27
N ALA A 515 35.91 -4.83 -14.93
CA ALA A 515 34.97 -4.57 -16.01
C ALA A 515 35.21 -5.47 -17.21
N PRO A 516 34.16 -6.02 -17.83
CA PRO A 516 34.24 -6.52 -19.18
C PRO A 516 34.66 -5.35 -20.10
N SER A 517 35.56 -5.61 -21.01
CA SER A 517 36.03 -4.62 -21.98
C SER A 517 34.87 -4.15 -22.85
N GLY A 518 34.44 -2.89 -22.69
CA GLY A 518 33.47 -2.23 -23.55
C GLY A 518 32.14 -1.83 -22.91
N GLU A 519 32.00 -1.92 -21.60
CA GLU A 519 30.80 -1.44 -20.88
C GLU A 519 31.07 -0.18 -20.07
N ASP A 520 30.05 0.66 -19.91
CA ASP A 520 30.14 1.92 -19.18
C ASP A 520 30.30 1.69 -17.68
N PHE A 521 31.40 2.19 -17.13
CA PHE A 521 31.63 2.16 -15.69
C PHE A 521 30.81 3.20 -14.96
N ILE A 522 30.21 2.81 -13.85
CA ILE A 522 29.58 3.73 -12.92
C ILE A 522 30.40 3.72 -11.65
N ILE A 523 30.97 4.89 -11.30
CA ILE A 523 31.60 5.12 -10.01
C ILE A 523 30.49 5.64 -9.09
N ASP A 524 30.25 4.96 -7.95
CA ASP A 524 29.33 5.53 -6.98
C ASP A 524 29.92 6.83 -6.39
N GLY A 525 29.08 7.74 -5.93
CA GLY A 525 29.50 9.02 -5.37
C GLY A 525 30.33 8.89 -4.08
N LEU A 526 30.56 7.69 -3.58
CA LEU A 526 31.38 7.39 -2.42
C LEU A 526 32.83 7.03 -2.80
N GLY A 527 33.13 6.89 -4.10
CA GLY A 527 34.48 6.72 -4.63
C GLY A 527 35.13 5.35 -4.35
N ALA A 528 34.40 4.41 -3.76
CA ALA A 528 34.93 3.12 -3.32
C ALA A 528 34.47 1.95 -4.20
N ASN A 529 33.35 2.08 -4.91
CA ASN A 529 32.73 0.97 -5.64
C ASN A 529 32.67 1.27 -7.13
N ILE A 530 33.22 0.37 -7.92
CA ILE A 530 33.10 0.36 -9.38
C ILE A 530 32.06 -0.69 -9.73
N GLY A 531 30.99 -0.28 -10.41
CA GLY A 531 29.95 -1.18 -10.85
C GLY A 531 29.43 -0.80 -12.23
N TYR A 532 28.65 -1.66 -12.83
CA TYR A 532 27.93 -1.33 -14.05
C TYR A 532 26.43 -1.60 -13.90
N ALA A 533 25.64 -0.77 -14.61
CA ALA A 533 24.22 -0.97 -14.68
C ALA A 533 23.90 -2.16 -15.57
N TYR A 534 22.99 -3.01 -15.16
CA TYR A 534 22.46 -4.07 -16.00
C TYR A 534 20.94 -4.08 -15.94
N ASP A 535 20.31 -4.52 -17.01
CA ASP A 535 18.86 -4.60 -17.07
C ASP A 535 18.37 -5.84 -16.29
N LEU A 536 17.53 -5.60 -15.29
CA LEU A 536 16.84 -6.68 -14.58
C LEU A 536 15.76 -7.29 -15.48
N ALA A 537 15.71 -8.60 -15.55
CA ALA A 537 14.67 -9.30 -16.28
C ALA A 537 13.27 -8.87 -15.82
N GLU A 538 12.32 -8.98 -16.73
CA GLU A 538 10.93 -8.63 -16.47
C GLU A 538 10.33 -9.49 -15.38
N ILE A 539 9.53 -8.89 -14.50
CA ILE A 539 8.63 -9.62 -13.60
C ILE A 539 7.33 -9.87 -14.35
N VAL A 540 6.97 -11.12 -14.53
CA VAL A 540 5.64 -11.52 -15.02
C VAL A 540 5.08 -12.53 -14.05
N ASN A 541 4.02 -12.14 -13.35
CA ASN A 541 3.39 -12.97 -12.34
C ASN A 541 1.90 -13.14 -12.67
N TRP A 542 1.50 -14.35 -12.96
CA TRP A 542 0.11 -14.71 -13.21
C TRP A 542 -0.38 -15.63 -12.09
N ASN A 543 -1.47 -15.21 -11.44
CA ASN A 543 -2.06 -15.89 -10.30
C ASN A 543 -3.52 -16.22 -10.59
N ILE A 544 -3.99 -17.34 -10.03
CA ILE A 544 -5.39 -17.74 -10.07
C ILE A 544 -5.82 -18.28 -8.71
N ARG A 545 -7.05 -17.99 -8.32
CA ARG A 545 -7.71 -18.62 -7.17
C ARG A 545 -9.12 -19.04 -7.55
N LEU A 546 -9.45 -20.27 -7.21
CA LEU A 546 -10.77 -20.87 -7.33
C LEU A 546 -11.33 -21.08 -5.93
N GLU A 547 -12.47 -20.53 -5.63
CA GLU A 547 -13.14 -20.72 -4.34
C GLU A 547 -14.52 -21.33 -4.58
N TYR A 548 -14.79 -22.48 -3.97
CA TYR A 548 -16.09 -23.13 -3.98
C TYR A 548 -16.78 -22.97 -2.64
N ARG A 549 -17.95 -22.33 -2.63
CA ARG A 549 -18.80 -22.12 -1.47
C ARG A 549 -19.80 -23.26 -1.35
N TYR A 550 -19.51 -24.22 -0.46
CA TYR A 550 -20.44 -25.32 -0.19
C TYR A 550 -21.75 -24.77 0.41
N ASN A 551 -21.66 -23.90 1.39
CA ASN A 551 -22.78 -23.18 1.99
C ASN A 551 -22.32 -21.79 2.47
N ALA A 552 -23.19 -21.07 3.20
CA ALA A 552 -22.87 -19.72 3.71
C ALA A 552 -21.72 -19.68 4.74
N ARG A 553 -21.29 -20.83 5.27
CA ARG A 553 -20.26 -20.91 6.30
C ARG A 553 -18.98 -21.59 5.83
N LEU A 554 -19.12 -22.61 5.00
CA LEU A 554 -18.02 -23.48 4.60
C LEU A 554 -17.70 -23.30 3.12
N GLY A 555 -16.45 -23.07 2.84
CA GLY A 555 -15.89 -23.06 1.49
C GLY A 555 -14.56 -23.79 1.41
N ALA A 556 -14.15 -24.14 0.22
CA ALA A 556 -12.84 -24.69 -0.10
C ALA A 556 -12.23 -23.86 -1.23
N TRP A 557 -10.92 -23.75 -1.24
CA TRP A 557 -10.22 -22.98 -2.26
C TRP A 557 -8.97 -23.69 -2.78
N LEU A 558 -8.63 -23.39 -4.01
CA LEU A 558 -7.40 -23.77 -4.69
C LEU A 558 -6.76 -22.51 -5.27
N SER A 559 -5.49 -22.28 -5.03
CA SER A 559 -4.74 -21.17 -5.59
C SER A 559 -3.49 -21.63 -6.31
N GLY A 560 -3.15 -20.92 -7.37
CA GLY A 560 -1.90 -21.07 -8.10
C GLY A 560 -1.26 -19.69 -8.27
N GLU A 561 0.02 -19.60 -7.92
CA GLU A 561 0.81 -18.37 -8.03
C GLU A 561 2.01 -18.62 -8.90
N ASN A 562 2.46 -17.57 -9.59
CA ASN A 562 3.54 -17.65 -10.55
C ASN A 562 3.31 -18.82 -11.54
N LEU A 563 2.11 -18.90 -12.13
CA LEU A 563 1.70 -20.01 -13.01
C LEU A 563 2.59 -20.16 -14.23
N LEU A 564 3.30 -19.12 -14.62
CA LEU A 564 4.27 -19.15 -15.70
C LEU A 564 5.63 -19.73 -15.30
N ASN A 565 5.79 -20.11 -14.03
CA ASN A 565 7.02 -20.64 -13.44
C ASN A 565 8.26 -19.79 -13.76
N ARG A 566 8.11 -18.48 -13.75
CA ARG A 566 9.22 -17.57 -14.03
C ARG A 566 10.06 -17.30 -12.79
N SER A 567 11.37 -17.27 -12.97
CA SER A 567 12.31 -16.74 -11.99
C SER A 567 12.28 -15.21 -12.05
N ASN A 568 11.33 -14.60 -11.33
CA ASN A 568 11.17 -13.15 -11.33
C ASN A 568 12.20 -12.51 -10.40
N PRO A 569 13.15 -11.71 -10.90
CA PRO A 569 14.15 -11.05 -10.06
C PRO A 569 13.49 -9.93 -9.25
N LEU A 570 13.48 -10.09 -7.94
CA LEU A 570 12.98 -9.08 -7.01
C LEU A 570 14.00 -7.96 -6.84
N PHE A 571 15.23 -8.38 -6.61
CA PHE A 571 16.44 -7.58 -6.56
C PHE A 571 17.56 -8.32 -7.27
N PHE A 572 18.70 -7.67 -7.45
CA PHE A 572 19.89 -8.36 -7.93
C PHE A 572 20.24 -9.56 -7.02
N GLY A 573 20.40 -10.73 -7.60
CA GLY A 573 20.67 -11.97 -6.85
C GLY A 573 19.47 -12.57 -6.10
N TYR A 574 18.31 -11.91 -6.05
CA TYR A 574 17.12 -12.37 -5.33
C TYR A 574 15.95 -12.62 -6.27
N ASN A 575 15.73 -13.85 -6.63
CA ASN A 575 14.64 -14.27 -7.51
C ASN A 575 13.45 -14.80 -6.72
N SER A 576 12.24 -14.72 -7.30
CA SER A 576 11.04 -15.30 -6.68
C SER A 576 11.06 -16.83 -6.78
N GLN A 577 10.33 -17.49 -5.88
CA GLN A 577 10.05 -18.92 -6.01
C GLN A 577 9.29 -19.23 -7.31
N GLY A 578 9.43 -20.45 -7.80
CA GLY A 578 8.67 -20.98 -8.92
C GLY A 578 7.17 -21.07 -8.65
N THR A 579 6.46 -21.87 -9.45
CA THR A 579 5.01 -22.04 -9.32
C THR A 579 4.64 -22.58 -7.93
N ARG A 580 3.80 -21.83 -7.23
CA ARG A 580 3.22 -22.22 -5.94
C ARG A 580 1.75 -22.59 -6.12
N VAL A 581 1.40 -23.80 -5.70
CA VAL A 581 0.02 -24.29 -5.67
C VAL A 581 -0.36 -24.58 -4.23
N ALA A 582 -1.50 -24.04 -3.80
CA ALA A 582 -2.01 -24.26 -2.45
C ALA A 582 -3.51 -24.53 -2.47
N PHE A 583 -3.99 -25.30 -1.50
CA PHE A 583 -5.40 -25.57 -1.29
C PHE A 583 -5.74 -25.37 0.17
N GLY A 584 -7.00 -25.10 0.45
CA GLY A 584 -7.44 -24.90 1.82
C GLY A 584 -8.95 -24.83 1.96
N PHE A 585 -9.35 -24.62 3.20
CA PHE A 585 -10.74 -24.49 3.59
C PHE A 585 -10.93 -23.21 4.38
N ASN A 586 -12.15 -22.70 4.33
CA ASN A 586 -12.54 -21.56 5.11
C ASN A 586 -13.90 -21.80 5.77
N TYR A 587 -14.05 -21.27 7.00
CA TYR A 587 -15.25 -21.46 7.80
C TYR A 587 -15.62 -20.18 8.55
N ALA A 588 -16.90 -19.77 8.43
CA ALA A 588 -17.45 -18.62 9.15
C ALA A 588 -18.42 -19.11 10.27
N PHE A 589 -18.31 -18.58 11.49
CA PHE A 589 -19.06 -19.04 12.66
C PHE A 589 -19.60 -17.90 13.54
#